data_881f46d08a7129ec8023178a413e730c
#
_entry.id   881f46d08a7129ec8023178a413e730c
#
_cell.length_a   1.000
_cell.length_b   1.000
_cell.length_c   1.000
_cell.angle_alpha   90.00
_cell.angle_beta   90.00
_cell.angle_gamma   90.00
#
_symmetry.space_group_name_H-M   'P 1'
#
loop_
_entity.id
_entity.type
_entity.pdbx_description
1 polymer ?
#
loop_
_entity_poly.entity_id
_entity_poly.type
_entity_poly.pdbx_seq_one_letter_code
_entity_poly.pdbx_strand_id
1 'polypeptide(L)'
;MTLASPKRIGGLMLAATFAVAACGGSAATTGPTTGPTTGATTGATTGAVVVSGSSTVEPISTGVAEAFAAINPDFIYTITGPGTGDGFKTFCAGETDISDASRTIKDEEAKACADAGIEYVELKVAIDGMSILTSVNNTAVSCLSFADMYALVGPESTGFGRWSDGAAIAKELGSNTVLPDAELKITGPGEESGTFDSFVELALAKIAEARGRKGETTRPDYTASPNDNAIIEGISGSDTSLGWVGFAFAEENKDKVNEIQVSKDVNGSCVAPTAETIADGSYPLSRGLYIYVNKAKAASNAALAAYVDYYLAPGTIAAVLETVPFVNLAADALAETRSAWEAAR
;
A
#
# COMPACT_ATOMS: atom_id res chain seq x y z
N MET A 1 -19.83 50.42 24.24
CA MET A 1 -18.69 51.18 24.78
C MET A 1 -17.46 50.42 24.39
N THR A 2 -16.55 50.82 23.59
CA THR A 2 -16.18 52.00 22.84
C THR A 2 -15.27 51.54 21.72
N LEU A 3 -15.52 52.02 20.52
CA LEU A 3 -14.74 51.96 19.30
C LEU A 3 -13.31 52.53 19.48
N ALA A 4 -12.32 52.02 18.78
CA ALA A 4 -11.29 52.83 18.12
C ALA A 4 -10.54 52.03 17.03
N SER A 5 -10.69 52.49 15.79
CA SER A 5 -9.88 52.26 14.57
C SER A 5 -9.07 53.55 14.33
N PRO A 6 -8.34 53.74 13.26
CA PRO A 6 -7.11 53.09 12.69
C PRO A 6 -5.96 54.11 12.53
N LYS A 7 -4.80 53.65 12.11
CA LYS A 7 -3.78 54.58 11.51
C LYS A 7 -3.12 53.97 10.26
N ARG A 8 -3.37 54.65 9.13
CA ARG A 8 -2.65 54.58 7.85
C ARG A 8 -1.40 55.44 7.90
N ILE A 9 -0.30 54.98 7.31
CA ILE A 9 0.87 55.76 6.76
C ILE A 9 1.46 54.80 5.72
N GLY A 10 1.57 54.96 4.41
CA GLY A 10 1.85 56.21 3.66
C GLY A 10 3.24 56.12 3.06
N GLY A 11 3.39 55.62 1.79
CA GLY A 11 4.25 56.09 0.75
C GLY A 11 5.77 55.78 0.79
N LEU A 12 6.30 55.14 -0.24
CA LEU A 12 7.26 55.80 -1.18
C LEU A 12 7.57 54.90 -2.37
N MET A 13 7.26 55.39 -3.57
CA MET A 13 7.79 54.90 -4.85
C MET A 13 9.27 55.26 -4.99
N LEU A 14 10.08 54.37 -5.53
CA LEU A 14 11.32 54.73 -6.20
C LEU A 14 11.47 53.94 -7.50
N ALA A 15 11.26 54.62 -8.62
CA ALA A 15 11.58 54.16 -9.97
C ALA A 15 13.04 54.44 -10.24
N ALA A 16 13.77 53.46 -10.75
CA ALA A 16 15.11 53.68 -11.36
C ALA A 16 15.14 53.00 -12.73
N THR A 17 15.08 53.85 -13.72
CA THR A 17 15.39 53.54 -15.13
C THR A 17 16.92 53.49 -15.31
N PHE A 18 17.42 52.45 -15.97
CA PHE A 18 18.75 52.51 -16.60
C PHE A 18 18.69 52.07 -18.07
N ALA A 19 19.34 52.92 -18.84
CA ALA A 19 19.33 52.98 -20.29
C ALA A 19 20.35 52.00 -20.91
N VAL A 20 20.03 51.66 -22.16
CA VAL A 20 20.79 50.93 -23.17
C VAL A 20 22.13 51.59 -23.51
N ALA A 21 23.17 50.76 -23.72
CA ALA A 21 24.29 51.09 -24.62
C ALA A 21 24.71 49.83 -25.40
N ALA A 22 24.53 49.91 -26.69
CA ALA A 22 25.05 48.96 -27.68
C ALA A 22 26.46 49.42 -28.11
N CYS A 23 27.38 48.49 -28.28
CA CYS A 23 28.46 48.56 -29.27
C CYS A 23 29.14 47.21 -29.45
N GLY A 24 29.23 46.71 -30.53
CA GLY A 24 29.71 45.94 -31.54
C GLY A 24 31.16 45.46 -31.44
N GLY A 25 31.43 44.27 -31.96
CA GLY A 25 32.75 43.71 -32.17
C GLY A 25 32.73 42.25 -32.53
N SER A 26 32.88 41.93 -33.82
CA SER A 26 33.05 40.57 -34.33
C SER A 26 34.42 40.01 -33.98
N ALA A 27 34.45 38.76 -33.46
CA ALA A 27 35.60 37.89 -33.63
C ALA A 27 35.13 36.43 -33.63
N ALA A 28 35.34 35.74 -34.73
CA ALA A 28 35.08 34.32 -34.88
C ALA A 28 36.15 33.51 -34.15
N THR A 29 35.68 32.58 -33.29
CA THR A 29 36.55 31.51 -32.77
C THR A 29 35.76 30.21 -32.84
N THR A 30 36.29 29.29 -33.63
CA THR A 30 35.81 27.93 -33.78
C THR A 30 36.05 27.16 -32.49
N GLY A 31 34.96 26.70 -31.82
CA GLY A 31 34.97 25.74 -30.70
C GLY A 31 34.08 24.54 -31.02
N PRO A 32 34.30 23.39 -30.37
CA PRO A 32 33.83 22.11 -30.84
C PRO A 32 32.33 21.93 -30.73
N THR A 33 31.79 21.31 -31.78
CA THR A 33 30.39 20.85 -31.91
C THR A 33 30.03 19.93 -30.79
N THR A 34 29.25 20.38 -29.80
CA THR A 34 28.49 19.53 -28.93
C THR A 34 27.21 19.13 -29.66
N GLY A 35 27.02 17.83 -29.83
CA GLY A 35 25.83 17.26 -30.44
C GLY A 35 24.54 17.69 -29.73
N PRO A 36 23.38 17.57 -30.39
CA PRO A 36 22.12 17.97 -29.80
C PRO A 36 21.82 17.07 -28.61
N THR A 37 21.86 17.63 -27.42
CA THR A 37 21.14 17.07 -26.27
C THR A 37 19.66 17.16 -26.64
N THR A 38 19.05 16.05 -27.02
CA THR A 38 17.59 15.90 -27.06
C THR A 38 17.10 16.09 -25.64
N GLY A 39 16.85 17.32 -25.26
CA GLY A 39 15.96 17.60 -24.12
C GLY A 39 14.62 17.02 -24.49
N ALA A 40 14.17 16.03 -23.74
CA ALA A 40 12.79 15.58 -23.79
C ALA A 40 11.92 16.80 -23.55
N THR A 41 11.24 17.25 -24.59
CA THR A 41 10.17 18.24 -24.47
C THR A 41 9.05 17.51 -23.72
N THR A 42 8.92 17.76 -22.43
CA THR A 42 7.73 17.39 -21.68
C THR A 42 6.59 18.25 -22.22
N GLY A 43 5.97 17.80 -23.32
CA GLY A 43 4.69 18.31 -23.76
C GLY A 43 3.70 18.08 -22.61
N ALA A 44 2.89 19.08 -22.26
CA ALA A 44 1.83 18.94 -21.29
C ALA A 44 0.97 17.75 -21.69
N THR A 45 0.89 16.73 -20.83
CA THR A 45 0.14 15.50 -21.13
C THR A 45 -1.29 15.73 -20.67
N THR A 46 -2.19 15.95 -21.63
CA THR A 46 -3.62 16.12 -21.39
C THR A 46 -4.33 14.79 -21.48
N GLY A 47 -5.24 14.50 -20.57
CA GLY A 47 -6.08 13.31 -20.60
C GLY A 47 -6.58 12.92 -19.21
N ALA A 48 -7.57 12.05 -19.19
CA ALA A 48 -8.13 11.49 -17.97
C ALA A 48 -7.68 10.03 -17.80
N VAL A 49 -7.42 9.63 -16.55
CA VAL A 49 -7.11 8.24 -16.17
C VAL A 49 -8.08 7.81 -15.08
N VAL A 50 -8.68 6.66 -15.26
CA VAL A 50 -9.62 6.06 -14.31
C VAL A 50 -9.02 4.79 -13.73
N VAL A 51 -8.85 4.77 -12.42
CA VAL A 51 -8.32 3.65 -11.64
C VAL A 51 -9.39 3.17 -10.67
N SER A 52 -9.57 1.86 -10.56
CA SER A 52 -10.45 1.30 -9.54
C SER A 52 -9.90 -0.06 -9.08
N GLY A 53 -10.07 -0.39 -7.81
CA GLY A 53 -9.64 -1.70 -7.33
C GLY A 53 -9.33 -1.76 -5.84
N SER A 54 -8.18 -2.30 -5.51
CA SER A 54 -7.77 -2.54 -4.14
C SER A 54 -7.71 -1.27 -3.29
N SER A 55 -8.42 -1.23 -2.16
CA SER A 55 -8.32 -0.20 -1.14
C SER A 55 -6.90 -0.08 -0.55
N THR A 56 -6.15 -1.19 -0.56
CA THR A 56 -4.74 -1.22 -0.12
C THR A 56 -3.81 -0.51 -1.11
N VAL A 57 -4.06 -0.61 -2.42
CA VAL A 57 -3.22 0.01 -3.47
C VAL A 57 -3.65 1.45 -3.77
N GLU A 58 -4.92 1.79 -3.54
CA GLU A 58 -5.49 3.13 -3.76
C GLU A 58 -4.61 4.27 -3.22
N PRO A 59 -4.07 4.23 -1.97
CA PRO A 59 -3.20 5.28 -1.46
C PRO A 59 -1.90 5.46 -2.26
N ILE A 60 -1.34 4.37 -2.80
CA ILE A 60 -0.13 4.43 -3.64
C ILE A 60 -0.46 5.10 -4.96
N SER A 61 -1.50 4.60 -5.65
CA SER A 61 -1.95 5.14 -6.94
C SER A 61 -2.35 6.61 -6.81
N THR A 62 -3.02 6.99 -5.72
CA THR A 62 -3.39 8.38 -5.42
C THR A 62 -2.14 9.26 -5.22
N GLY A 63 -1.19 8.84 -4.38
CA GLY A 63 0.04 9.60 -4.13
C GLY A 63 0.87 9.80 -5.40
N VAL A 64 0.95 8.78 -6.27
CA VAL A 64 1.59 8.90 -7.58
C VAL A 64 0.83 9.87 -8.48
N ALA A 65 -0.52 9.82 -8.51
CA ALA A 65 -1.33 10.70 -9.33
C ALA A 65 -1.25 12.17 -8.89
N GLU A 66 -1.24 12.42 -7.60
CA GLU A 66 -1.04 13.76 -7.03
C GLU A 66 0.33 14.34 -7.41
N ALA A 67 1.40 13.52 -7.27
CA ALA A 67 2.74 13.93 -7.65
C ALA A 67 2.86 14.17 -9.17
N PHE A 68 2.20 13.34 -10.00
CA PHE A 68 2.17 13.51 -11.45
C PHE A 68 1.37 14.76 -11.87
N ALA A 69 0.22 15.01 -11.24
CA ALA A 69 -0.61 16.20 -11.49
C ALA A 69 0.11 17.50 -11.12
N ALA A 70 0.95 17.48 -10.09
CA ALA A 70 1.74 18.65 -9.68
C ALA A 70 2.69 19.15 -10.79
N ILE A 71 3.15 18.26 -11.67
CA ILE A 71 4.03 18.58 -12.81
C ILE A 71 3.29 18.56 -14.17
N ASN A 72 2.05 18.09 -14.21
CA ASN A 72 1.18 18.03 -15.37
C ASN A 72 -0.22 18.58 -15.01
N PRO A 73 -0.41 19.90 -14.96
CA PRO A 73 -1.64 20.53 -14.46
C PRO A 73 -2.93 20.16 -15.23
N ASP A 74 -2.81 19.69 -16.46
CA ASP A 74 -3.92 19.27 -17.30
C ASP A 74 -4.25 17.77 -17.17
N PHE A 75 -3.54 17.04 -16.29
CA PHE A 75 -3.82 15.65 -15.98
C PHE A 75 -5.03 15.54 -15.05
N ILE A 76 -6.00 14.74 -15.47
CA ILE A 76 -7.22 14.48 -14.70
C ILE A 76 -7.21 13.00 -14.30
N TYR A 77 -7.55 12.70 -13.05
CA TYR A 77 -7.64 11.33 -12.58
C TYR A 77 -8.84 11.11 -11.68
N THR A 78 -9.30 9.87 -11.67
CA THR A 78 -10.31 9.36 -10.73
C THR A 78 -9.79 8.02 -10.21
N ILE A 79 -9.61 7.90 -8.89
CA ILE A 79 -9.11 6.69 -8.24
C ILE A 79 -10.11 6.30 -7.15
N THR A 80 -10.46 5.01 -7.09
CA THR A 80 -11.42 4.46 -6.11
C THR A 80 -10.98 3.07 -5.67
N GLY A 81 -11.20 2.75 -4.39
CA GLY A 81 -10.79 1.48 -3.77
C GLY A 81 -11.94 0.59 -3.31
N PRO A 82 -12.87 0.14 -4.19
CA PRO A 82 -13.98 -0.72 -3.78
C PRO A 82 -13.57 -2.16 -3.47
N GLY A 83 -12.30 -2.49 -3.61
CA GLY A 83 -11.72 -3.82 -3.43
C GLY A 83 -11.25 -4.44 -4.75
N THR A 84 -10.23 -5.32 -4.66
CA THR A 84 -9.58 -5.96 -5.82
C THR A 84 -10.57 -6.67 -6.76
N GLY A 85 -11.53 -7.41 -6.21
CA GLY A 85 -12.50 -8.16 -7.02
C GLY A 85 -13.44 -7.26 -7.81
N ASP A 86 -13.92 -6.16 -7.22
CA ASP A 86 -14.78 -5.19 -7.90
C ASP A 86 -13.98 -4.36 -8.91
N GLY A 87 -12.71 -4.07 -8.63
CA GLY A 87 -11.79 -3.48 -9.60
C GLY A 87 -11.64 -4.31 -10.86
N PHE A 88 -11.40 -5.62 -10.73
CA PHE A 88 -11.31 -6.50 -11.90
C PHE A 88 -12.62 -6.60 -12.68
N LYS A 89 -13.79 -6.54 -12.03
CA LYS A 89 -15.08 -6.53 -12.73
C LYS A 89 -15.22 -5.31 -13.66
N THR A 90 -14.94 -4.11 -13.13
CA THR A 90 -15.02 -2.87 -13.92
C THR A 90 -13.92 -2.78 -14.97
N PHE A 91 -12.73 -3.27 -14.65
CA PHE A 91 -11.58 -3.32 -15.56
C PHE A 91 -11.83 -4.27 -16.74
N CYS A 92 -12.28 -5.50 -16.50
CA CYS A 92 -12.61 -6.47 -17.56
C CYS A 92 -13.87 -6.09 -18.34
N ALA A 93 -14.74 -5.20 -17.79
CA ALA A 93 -15.81 -4.56 -18.56
C ALA A 93 -15.31 -3.39 -19.45
N GLY A 94 -14.03 -3.02 -19.37
CA GLY A 94 -13.44 -1.92 -20.12
C GLY A 94 -13.78 -0.52 -19.56
N GLU A 95 -14.34 -0.43 -18.36
CA GLU A 95 -14.78 0.83 -17.76
C GLU A 95 -13.62 1.63 -17.17
N THR A 96 -12.59 0.96 -16.65
CA THR A 96 -11.39 1.59 -16.08
C THR A 96 -10.15 1.39 -16.95
N ASP A 97 -9.13 2.22 -16.75
CA ASP A 97 -7.86 2.18 -17.47
C ASP A 97 -6.84 1.30 -16.74
N ILE A 98 -6.92 1.34 -15.42
CA ILE A 98 -6.09 0.56 -14.50
C ILE A 98 -7.00 -0.14 -13.48
N SER A 99 -6.63 -1.38 -13.12
CA SER A 99 -7.15 -2.03 -11.91
C SER A 99 -6.05 -2.15 -10.88
N ASP A 100 -6.26 -1.55 -9.70
CA ASP A 100 -5.43 -1.75 -8.53
C ASP A 100 -5.74 -3.12 -7.90
N ALA A 101 -4.71 -3.88 -7.52
CA ALA A 101 -4.91 -5.22 -7.00
C ALA A 101 -3.90 -5.57 -5.88
N SER A 102 -4.40 -6.15 -4.80
CA SER A 102 -3.59 -6.64 -3.67
C SER A 102 -3.32 -8.16 -3.74
N ARG A 103 -3.55 -8.74 -4.89
CA ARG A 103 -3.24 -10.11 -5.29
C ARG A 103 -3.14 -10.22 -6.81
N THR A 104 -2.60 -11.32 -7.28
CA THR A 104 -2.67 -11.61 -8.72
C THR A 104 -4.12 -11.88 -9.15
N ILE A 105 -4.40 -11.60 -10.42
CA ILE A 105 -5.70 -11.87 -11.05
C ILE A 105 -6.03 -13.37 -10.97
N LYS A 106 -7.28 -13.71 -10.66
CA LYS A 106 -7.74 -15.10 -10.64
C LYS A 106 -8.06 -15.58 -12.06
N ASP A 107 -8.04 -16.90 -12.27
CA ASP A 107 -8.34 -17.52 -13.58
C ASP A 107 -9.70 -17.10 -14.13
N GLU A 108 -10.73 -17.01 -13.27
CA GLU A 108 -12.07 -16.57 -13.65
C GLU A 108 -12.12 -15.09 -14.08
N GLU A 109 -11.35 -14.21 -13.42
CA GLU A 109 -11.23 -12.79 -13.74
C GLU A 109 -10.44 -12.61 -15.05
N ALA A 110 -9.31 -13.32 -15.18
CA ALA A 110 -8.51 -13.32 -16.41
C ALA A 110 -9.33 -13.82 -17.61
N LYS A 111 -10.16 -14.85 -17.40
CA LYS A 111 -11.09 -15.33 -18.43
C LYS A 111 -12.12 -14.27 -18.79
N ALA A 112 -12.70 -13.57 -17.81
CA ALA A 112 -13.67 -12.51 -18.08
C ALA A 112 -13.05 -11.35 -18.89
N CYS A 113 -11.82 -10.96 -18.60
CA CYS A 113 -11.07 -9.99 -19.40
C CYS A 113 -10.85 -10.49 -20.83
N ALA A 114 -10.42 -11.74 -21.00
CA ALA A 114 -10.18 -12.34 -22.31
C ALA A 114 -11.47 -12.44 -23.16
N ASP A 115 -12.58 -12.86 -22.57
CA ASP A 115 -13.89 -12.95 -23.22
C ASP A 115 -14.39 -11.56 -23.68
N ALA A 116 -14.02 -10.50 -22.97
CA ALA A 116 -14.31 -9.11 -23.33
C ALA A 116 -13.26 -8.47 -24.28
N GLY A 117 -12.20 -9.20 -24.63
CA GLY A 117 -11.13 -8.70 -25.49
C GLY A 117 -10.21 -7.68 -24.81
N ILE A 118 -10.16 -7.67 -23.48
CA ILE A 118 -9.29 -6.79 -22.69
C ILE A 118 -7.94 -7.48 -22.50
N GLU A 119 -6.91 -6.96 -23.18
CA GLU A 119 -5.52 -7.30 -22.93
C GLU A 119 -4.92 -6.33 -21.92
N TYR A 120 -4.12 -6.85 -20.99
CA TYR A 120 -3.50 -6.07 -19.95
C TYR A 120 -2.01 -6.41 -19.75
N VAL A 121 -1.32 -5.56 -19.03
CA VAL A 121 -0.01 -5.86 -18.41
C VAL A 121 -0.17 -5.82 -16.90
N GLU A 122 0.35 -6.86 -16.24
CA GLU A 122 0.47 -6.94 -14.79
C GLU A 122 1.79 -6.32 -14.34
N LEU A 123 1.73 -5.38 -13.42
CA LEU A 123 2.88 -4.63 -12.93
C LEU A 123 2.88 -4.67 -11.40
N LYS A 124 3.84 -5.38 -10.80
CA LYS A 124 4.04 -5.37 -9.36
C LYS A 124 4.67 -4.05 -8.97
N VAL A 125 4.07 -3.32 -8.03
CA VAL A 125 4.48 -1.95 -7.68
C VAL A 125 5.03 -1.81 -6.27
N ALA A 126 4.57 -2.63 -5.32
CA ALA A 126 5.01 -2.63 -3.93
C ALA A 126 4.73 -3.98 -3.28
N ILE A 127 5.08 -4.12 -2.01
CA ILE A 127 4.75 -5.29 -1.20
C ILE A 127 4.07 -4.79 0.07
N ASP A 128 2.91 -5.36 0.37
CA ASP A 128 2.23 -5.22 1.63
C ASP A 128 2.76 -6.28 2.59
N GLY A 129 3.18 -5.86 3.77
CA GLY A 129 3.59 -6.74 4.85
C GLY A 129 3.06 -6.19 6.17
N MET A 130 2.59 -7.08 7.03
CA MET A 130 2.12 -6.69 8.35
C MET A 130 2.77 -7.52 9.43
N SER A 131 2.99 -6.93 10.62
CA SER A 131 3.55 -7.60 11.77
C SER A 131 2.47 -7.91 12.79
N ILE A 132 2.48 -9.15 13.31
CA ILE A 132 1.73 -9.53 14.49
C ILE A 132 2.57 -9.17 15.70
N LEU A 133 1.98 -8.43 16.62
CA LEU A 133 2.68 -7.77 17.70
C LEU A 133 2.16 -8.17 19.07
N THR A 134 3.04 -8.13 20.03
CA THR A 134 2.73 -8.22 21.47
C THR A 134 3.62 -7.26 22.25
N SER A 135 3.37 -7.09 23.56
CA SER A 135 4.23 -6.32 24.43
C SER A 135 5.66 -6.87 24.46
N VAL A 136 6.66 -6.01 24.59
CA VAL A 136 8.07 -6.40 24.84
C VAL A 136 8.25 -7.34 26.03
N ASN A 137 7.32 -7.30 26.98
CA ASN A 137 7.34 -8.15 28.17
C ASN A 137 6.74 -9.55 27.94
N ASN A 138 6.04 -9.76 26.83
CA ASN A 138 5.46 -11.07 26.52
C ASN A 138 6.49 -11.97 25.82
N THR A 139 7.01 -12.94 26.55
CA THR A 139 7.93 -13.96 26.02
C THR A 139 7.27 -15.33 25.88
N ALA A 140 5.96 -15.44 26.22
CA ALA A 140 5.26 -16.71 26.25
C ALA A 140 4.84 -17.20 24.84
N VAL A 141 4.69 -16.26 23.89
CA VAL A 141 4.26 -16.57 22.51
C VAL A 141 5.25 -15.97 21.53
N SER A 142 5.99 -16.81 20.84
CA SER A 142 6.97 -16.40 19.84
C SER A 142 6.56 -16.70 18.39
N CYS A 143 5.52 -17.53 18.21
CA CYS A 143 5.00 -17.90 16.89
C CYS A 143 3.51 -18.21 16.97
N LEU A 144 2.76 -17.77 15.97
CA LEU A 144 1.35 -18.11 15.77
C LEU A 144 1.13 -18.58 14.33
N SER A 145 0.36 -19.67 14.19
CA SER A 145 -0.17 -20.05 12.88
C SER A 145 -1.42 -19.26 12.51
N PHE A 146 -1.86 -19.32 11.26
CA PHE A 146 -3.14 -18.75 10.84
C PHE A 146 -4.31 -19.35 11.63
N ALA A 147 -4.23 -20.61 11.99
CA ALA A 147 -5.22 -21.27 12.85
C ALA A 147 -5.26 -20.68 14.27
N ASP A 148 -4.09 -20.37 14.83
CA ASP A 148 -4.01 -19.74 16.15
C ASP A 148 -4.54 -18.31 16.11
N MET A 149 -4.20 -17.55 15.05
CA MET A 149 -4.72 -16.20 14.85
C MET A 149 -6.24 -16.20 14.67
N TYR A 150 -6.78 -17.15 13.88
CA TYR A 150 -8.22 -17.31 13.76
C TYR A 150 -8.88 -17.64 15.10
N ALA A 151 -8.28 -18.52 15.91
CA ALA A 151 -8.80 -18.89 17.23
C ALA A 151 -8.81 -17.74 18.23
N LEU A 152 -7.96 -16.71 18.03
CA LEU A 152 -7.85 -15.56 18.94
C LEU A 152 -8.60 -14.32 18.42
N VAL A 153 -8.64 -14.11 17.11
CA VAL A 153 -9.11 -12.87 16.49
C VAL A 153 -10.29 -13.10 15.53
N GLY A 154 -10.55 -14.35 15.13
CA GLY A 154 -11.67 -14.69 14.24
C GLY A 154 -13.05 -14.47 14.90
N PRO A 155 -14.14 -14.49 14.13
CA PRO A 155 -15.49 -14.14 14.62
C PRO A 155 -15.99 -15.07 15.73
N GLU A 156 -15.47 -16.30 15.81
CA GLU A 156 -15.86 -17.28 16.84
C GLU A 156 -15.19 -17.01 18.21
N SER A 157 -14.19 -16.13 18.28
CA SER A 157 -13.51 -15.77 19.51
C SER A 157 -14.15 -14.59 20.27
N THR A 158 -15.31 -14.13 19.81
CA THR A 158 -16.05 -13.05 20.49
C THR A 158 -16.31 -13.41 21.96
N GLY A 159 -15.95 -12.52 22.86
CA GLY A 159 -16.07 -12.70 24.31
C GLY A 159 -14.87 -13.39 24.96
N PHE A 160 -13.86 -13.86 24.21
CA PHE A 160 -12.64 -14.42 24.80
C PHE A 160 -11.82 -13.33 25.49
N GLY A 161 -11.54 -13.54 26.77
CA GLY A 161 -10.75 -12.63 27.59
C GLY A 161 -9.36 -13.14 27.94
N ARG A 162 -9.05 -14.38 27.57
CA ARG A 162 -7.76 -15.03 27.82
C ARG A 162 -7.22 -15.68 26.54
N TRP A 163 -5.91 -15.75 26.40
CA TRP A 163 -5.28 -16.48 25.29
C TRP A 163 -5.73 -17.96 25.27
N SER A 164 -5.80 -18.60 26.47
CA SER A 164 -6.23 -19.99 26.60
C SER A 164 -7.66 -20.25 26.14
N ASP A 165 -8.53 -19.24 26.05
CA ASP A 165 -9.91 -19.42 25.57
C ASP A 165 -9.93 -19.85 24.10
N GLY A 166 -8.93 -19.44 23.29
CA GLY A 166 -8.77 -19.87 21.90
C GLY A 166 -8.28 -21.29 21.72
N ALA A 167 -7.80 -21.96 22.79
CA ALA A 167 -7.14 -23.27 22.67
C ALA A 167 -8.03 -24.37 22.07
N ALA A 168 -9.33 -24.35 22.34
CA ALA A 168 -10.27 -25.32 21.78
C ALA A 168 -10.40 -25.19 20.27
N ILE A 169 -10.57 -23.96 19.76
CA ILE A 169 -10.68 -23.68 18.32
C ILE A 169 -9.36 -23.98 17.63
N ALA A 170 -8.21 -23.53 18.18
CA ALA A 170 -6.89 -23.83 17.64
C ALA A 170 -6.65 -25.33 17.48
N LYS A 171 -7.02 -26.12 18.50
CA LYS A 171 -6.92 -27.59 18.47
C LYS A 171 -7.83 -28.22 17.43
N GLU A 172 -9.08 -27.76 17.28
CA GLU A 172 -10.00 -28.22 16.23
C GLU A 172 -9.42 -27.98 14.83
N LEU A 173 -8.67 -26.90 14.66
CA LEU A 173 -7.96 -26.55 13.42
C LEU A 173 -6.63 -27.28 13.27
N GLY A 174 -6.25 -28.14 14.23
CA GLY A 174 -5.05 -28.97 14.17
C GLY A 174 -3.80 -28.32 14.75
N SER A 175 -3.88 -27.15 15.37
CA SER A 175 -2.74 -26.51 16.03
C SER A 175 -2.37 -27.20 17.34
N ASN A 176 -1.06 -27.31 17.56
CA ASN A 176 -0.48 -27.78 18.84
C ASN A 176 0.11 -26.63 19.66
N THR A 177 -0.11 -25.37 19.27
CA THR A 177 0.37 -24.19 19.98
C THR A 177 -0.22 -24.15 21.39
N VAL A 178 0.62 -23.97 22.38
CA VAL A 178 0.19 -23.78 23.77
C VAL A 178 -0.09 -22.30 23.97
N LEU A 179 -1.38 -21.94 23.98
CA LEU A 179 -1.81 -20.58 24.30
C LEU A 179 -1.78 -20.39 25.83
N PRO A 180 -1.11 -19.34 26.34
CA PRO A 180 -0.92 -19.15 27.78
C PRO A 180 -2.23 -18.83 28.49
N ASP A 181 -2.35 -19.23 29.78
CA ASP A 181 -3.46 -18.81 30.61
C ASP A 181 -3.22 -17.40 31.14
N ALA A 182 -3.30 -16.41 30.26
CA ALA A 182 -3.07 -15.00 30.52
C ALA A 182 -4.18 -14.15 29.92
N GLU A 183 -4.37 -12.93 30.42
CA GLU A 183 -5.35 -11.99 29.87
C GLU A 183 -5.05 -11.73 28.37
N LEU A 184 -6.06 -11.66 27.55
CA LEU A 184 -5.96 -11.32 26.14
C LEU A 184 -6.56 -9.93 25.90
N LYS A 185 -5.70 -8.96 25.62
CA LYS A 185 -6.09 -7.64 25.14
C LYS A 185 -5.66 -7.48 23.71
N ILE A 186 -6.62 -7.20 22.83
CA ILE A 186 -6.35 -7.05 21.40
C ILE A 186 -6.55 -5.59 21.01
N THR A 187 -5.56 -5.04 20.31
CA THR A 187 -5.64 -3.71 19.69
C THR A 187 -5.13 -3.83 18.25
N GLY A 188 -5.91 -3.35 17.29
CA GLY A 188 -5.55 -3.46 15.88
C GLY A 188 -6.28 -2.44 15.02
N PRO A 189 -6.04 -2.43 13.71
CA PRO A 189 -6.76 -1.60 12.76
C PRO A 189 -8.25 -1.94 12.71
N GLY A 190 -9.11 -0.97 12.38
CA GLY A 190 -10.53 -1.17 12.11
C GLY A 190 -10.81 -1.46 10.63
N GLU A 191 -12.09 -1.66 10.31
CA GLU A 191 -12.58 -1.99 8.97
C GLU A 191 -12.29 -0.92 7.90
N GLU A 192 -11.93 0.30 8.31
CA GLU A 192 -11.50 1.39 7.45
C GLU A 192 -10.06 1.24 6.92
N SER A 193 -9.30 0.28 7.43
CA SER A 193 -7.87 0.12 7.18
C SER A 193 -7.57 -0.97 6.16
N GLY A 194 -6.73 -0.66 5.15
CA GLY A 194 -6.18 -1.68 4.24
C GLY A 194 -5.36 -2.77 4.95
N THR A 195 -4.76 -2.49 6.11
CA THR A 195 -4.08 -3.48 6.95
C THR A 195 -5.07 -4.45 7.59
N PHE A 196 -6.26 -3.98 7.97
CA PHE A 196 -7.35 -4.85 8.42
C PHE A 196 -7.79 -5.80 7.29
N ASP A 197 -8.09 -5.27 6.11
CA ASP A 197 -8.48 -6.07 4.95
C ASP A 197 -7.44 -7.13 4.62
N SER A 198 -6.16 -6.75 4.65
CA SER A 198 -5.04 -7.66 4.40
C SER A 198 -4.97 -8.79 5.42
N PHE A 199 -5.13 -8.47 6.71
CA PHE A 199 -5.13 -9.48 7.77
C PHE A 199 -6.28 -10.47 7.63
N VAL A 200 -7.49 -9.98 7.38
CA VAL A 200 -8.67 -10.82 7.17
C VAL A 200 -8.46 -11.72 5.95
N GLU A 201 -8.06 -11.16 4.81
CA GLU A 201 -7.91 -11.89 3.55
C GLU A 201 -6.82 -12.97 3.63
N LEU A 202 -5.66 -12.66 4.22
CA LEU A 202 -4.52 -13.57 4.27
C LEU A 202 -4.66 -14.64 5.33
N ALA A 203 -5.08 -14.26 6.55
CA ALA A 203 -5.02 -15.14 7.72
C ALA A 203 -6.36 -15.78 8.10
N LEU A 204 -7.49 -15.09 7.91
CA LEU A 204 -8.75 -15.50 8.52
C LEU A 204 -9.78 -16.03 7.53
N ALA A 205 -9.93 -15.40 6.37
CA ALA A 205 -11.05 -15.60 5.44
C ALA A 205 -11.26 -17.07 5.04
N LYS A 206 -10.20 -17.77 4.64
CA LYS A 206 -10.29 -19.17 4.22
C LYS A 206 -10.74 -20.11 5.35
N ILE A 207 -10.28 -19.85 6.57
CA ILE A 207 -10.63 -20.65 7.74
C ILE A 207 -12.09 -20.39 8.10
N ALA A 208 -12.49 -19.12 8.12
CA ALA A 208 -13.87 -18.73 8.40
C ALA A 208 -14.85 -19.33 7.39
N GLU A 209 -14.52 -19.28 6.09
CA GLU A 209 -15.33 -19.89 5.03
C GLU A 209 -15.46 -21.40 5.21
N ALA A 210 -14.36 -22.11 5.47
CA ALA A 210 -14.36 -23.55 5.73
C ALA A 210 -15.20 -23.94 6.97
N ARG A 211 -15.35 -23.03 7.93
CA ARG A 211 -16.17 -23.21 9.13
C ARG A 211 -17.61 -22.71 8.96
N GLY A 212 -18.02 -22.38 7.74
CA GLY A 212 -19.37 -21.89 7.44
C GLY A 212 -19.63 -20.46 7.94
N ARG A 213 -18.57 -19.72 8.30
CA ARG A 213 -18.61 -18.30 8.59
C ARG A 213 -18.30 -17.54 7.29
N LYS A 214 -18.97 -16.43 7.06
CA LYS A 214 -18.55 -15.55 5.99
C LYS A 214 -17.31 -14.78 6.50
N GLY A 215 -16.15 -15.10 5.96
CA GLY A 215 -14.83 -14.71 6.46
C GLY A 215 -14.46 -13.25 6.31
N GLU A 216 -15.40 -12.38 6.46
CA GLU A 216 -15.22 -10.97 6.16
C GLU A 216 -14.87 -10.13 7.40
N THR A 217 -14.98 -10.72 8.61
CA THR A 217 -14.81 -9.97 9.86
C THR A 217 -14.02 -10.73 10.91
N THR A 218 -13.35 -9.97 11.74
CA THR A 218 -12.76 -10.42 13.00
C THR A 218 -13.82 -10.44 14.10
N ARG A 219 -13.44 -10.80 15.32
CA ARG A 219 -14.26 -10.53 16.51
C ARG A 219 -14.51 -9.01 16.63
N PRO A 220 -15.73 -8.56 16.97
CA PRO A 220 -16.05 -7.12 17.02
C PRO A 220 -15.65 -6.44 18.34
N ASP A 221 -15.20 -7.19 19.33
CA ASP A 221 -14.97 -6.75 20.71
C ASP A 221 -13.49 -6.50 21.05
N TYR A 222 -12.62 -6.30 20.05
CA TYR A 222 -11.27 -5.77 20.26
C TYR A 222 -11.24 -4.24 20.14
N THR A 223 -10.17 -3.62 20.59
CA THR A 223 -9.97 -2.18 20.45
C THR A 223 -9.50 -1.86 19.03
N ALA A 224 -10.39 -1.34 18.21
CA ALA A 224 -10.07 -0.89 16.86
C ALA A 224 -9.61 0.57 16.84
N SER A 225 -8.61 0.91 16.02
CA SER A 225 -8.15 2.28 15.82
C SER A 225 -7.64 2.51 14.40
N PRO A 226 -7.97 3.66 13.76
CA PRO A 226 -7.37 4.08 12.50
C PRO A 226 -5.95 4.67 12.69
N ASN A 227 -5.47 4.79 13.91
CA ASN A 227 -4.19 5.41 14.24
C ASN A 227 -3.21 4.37 14.79
N ASP A 228 -2.17 4.07 14.00
CA ASP A 228 -1.16 3.07 14.35
C ASP A 228 -0.42 3.39 15.66
N ASN A 229 -0.20 4.68 16.00
CA ASN A 229 0.37 5.05 17.31
C ASN A 229 -0.53 4.61 18.46
N ALA A 230 -1.85 4.77 18.34
CA ALA A 230 -2.78 4.32 19.36
C ALA A 230 -2.83 2.78 19.44
N ILE A 231 -2.61 2.08 18.32
CA ILE A 231 -2.49 0.63 18.32
C ILE A 231 -1.23 0.20 19.07
N ILE A 232 -0.08 0.80 18.79
CA ILE A 232 1.18 0.52 19.52
C ILE A 232 1.05 0.82 20.99
N GLU A 233 0.42 1.94 21.38
CA GLU A 233 0.16 2.27 22.79
C GLU A 233 -0.73 1.22 23.47
N GLY A 234 -1.77 0.75 22.79
CA GLY A 234 -2.65 -0.30 23.29
C GLY A 234 -1.92 -1.63 23.47
N ILE A 235 -1.02 -2.00 22.56
CA ILE A 235 -0.21 -3.20 22.62
C ILE A 235 0.82 -3.08 23.76
N SER A 236 1.56 -1.98 23.84
CA SER A 236 2.59 -1.78 24.87
C SER A 236 2.00 -1.58 26.27
N GLY A 237 0.76 -1.16 26.37
CA GLY A 237 0.05 -0.93 27.63
C GLY A 237 -0.38 -2.18 28.42
N SER A 238 -0.18 -3.39 27.88
CA SER A 238 -0.49 -4.65 28.55
C SER A 238 0.54 -5.72 28.23
N ASP A 239 1.11 -6.34 29.24
CA ASP A 239 2.17 -7.37 29.10
C ASP A 239 1.72 -8.61 28.29
N THR A 240 0.44 -8.81 28.10
CA THR A 240 -0.14 -9.98 27.42
C THR A 240 -1.02 -9.58 26.24
N SER A 241 -0.76 -8.42 25.65
CA SER A 241 -1.48 -7.91 24.49
C SER A 241 -1.22 -8.70 23.21
N LEU A 242 -2.11 -8.54 22.27
CA LEU A 242 -2.00 -8.98 20.87
C LEU A 242 -2.47 -7.85 19.97
N GLY A 243 -1.82 -7.67 18.84
CA GLY A 243 -2.25 -6.72 17.83
C GLY A 243 -1.51 -6.86 16.53
N TRP A 244 -1.79 -6.00 15.57
CA TRP A 244 -1.10 -5.96 14.28
C TRP A 244 -1.13 -4.56 13.68
N VAL A 245 -0.07 -4.24 12.95
CA VAL A 245 0.08 -3.02 12.13
C VAL A 245 0.88 -3.34 10.87
N GLY A 246 1.01 -2.37 9.96
CA GLY A 246 1.94 -2.47 8.85
C GLY A 246 3.38 -2.69 9.31
N PHE A 247 4.14 -3.52 8.56
CA PHE A 247 5.52 -3.89 8.92
C PHE A 247 6.43 -2.68 9.14
N ALA A 248 6.39 -1.70 8.23
CA ALA A 248 7.24 -0.51 8.34
C ALA A 248 7.02 0.23 9.66
N PHE A 249 5.76 0.32 10.09
CA PHE A 249 5.41 0.98 11.34
C PHE A 249 5.83 0.17 12.58
N ALA A 250 5.75 -1.16 12.52
CA ALA A 250 6.26 -2.04 13.57
C ALA A 250 7.77 -1.89 13.75
N GLU A 251 8.53 -1.82 12.65
CA GLU A 251 9.97 -1.62 12.63
C GLU A 251 10.40 -0.33 13.36
N GLU A 252 9.64 0.76 13.17
CA GLU A 252 9.89 2.05 13.83
C GLU A 252 9.62 2.02 15.34
N ASN A 253 8.91 1.02 15.85
CA ASN A 253 8.47 0.90 17.24
C ASN A 253 8.99 -0.35 17.95
N LYS A 254 10.09 -0.95 17.50
CA LYS A 254 10.70 -2.16 18.08
C LYS A 254 11.11 -2.04 19.57
N ASP A 255 11.26 -0.83 20.03
CA ASP A 255 11.55 -0.55 21.44
C ASP A 255 10.33 -0.71 22.37
N LYS A 256 9.11 -0.73 21.79
CA LYS A 256 7.83 -0.80 22.53
C LYS A 256 7.11 -2.13 22.41
N VAL A 257 7.33 -2.84 21.30
CA VAL A 257 6.61 -4.06 20.94
C VAL A 257 7.55 -5.16 20.46
N ASN A 258 7.14 -6.42 20.65
CA ASN A 258 7.78 -7.60 20.06
C ASN A 258 6.97 -8.10 18.86
N GLU A 259 7.66 -8.45 17.81
CA GLU A 259 7.08 -9.14 16.66
C GLU A 259 6.97 -10.64 16.91
N ILE A 260 5.79 -11.19 16.67
CA ILE A 260 5.52 -12.62 16.71
C ILE A 260 5.77 -13.20 15.32
N GLN A 261 6.56 -14.28 15.25
CA GLN A 261 6.75 -15.02 14.00
C GLN A 261 5.42 -15.65 13.55
N VAL A 262 5.28 -15.85 12.27
CA VAL A 262 4.04 -16.40 11.70
C VAL A 262 4.32 -17.69 10.92
N SER A 263 3.44 -18.66 11.08
CA SER A 263 3.36 -19.83 10.22
C SER A 263 2.04 -19.83 9.44
N LYS A 264 2.10 -20.10 8.14
CA LYS A 264 0.89 -20.24 7.31
C LYS A 264 0.10 -21.48 7.71
N ASP A 265 0.80 -22.59 7.91
CA ASP A 265 0.22 -23.87 8.19
C ASP A 265 0.39 -24.22 9.68
N VAL A 266 -0.56 -24.97 10.22
CA VAL A 266 -0.45 -25.52 11.58
C VAL A 266 0.79 -26.41 11.69
N ASN A 267 1.56 -26.20 12.73
CA ASN A 267 2.83 -26.91 12.96
C ASN A 267 3.88 -26.73 11.82
N GLY A 268 3.72 -25.72 10.98
CA GLY A 268 4.68 -25.31 9.96
C GLY A 268 5.86 -24.50 10.54
N SER A 269 6.79 -24.16 9.69
CA SER A 269 7.92 -23.30 10.07
C SER A 269 7.46 -21.89 10.36
N CYS A 270 7.90 -21.33 11.48
CA CYS A 270 7.71 -19.94 11.83
C CYS A 270 8.68 -19.05 11.07
N VAL A 271 8.17 -18.00 10.47
CA VAL A 271 8.94 -16.99 9.73
C VAL A 271 8.81 -15.65 10.43
N ALA A 272 9.92 -14.98 10.66
CA ALA A 272 9.92 -13.64 11.23
C ALA A 272 9.57 -12.59 10.16
N PRO A 273 8.84 -11.52 10.50
CA PRO A 273 8.65 -10.38 9.62
C PRO A 273 9.98 -9.60 9.52
N THR A 274 10.63 -9.69 8.40
CA THR A 274 11.82 -8.90 8.08
C THR A 274 11.67 -8.31 6.69
N ALA A 275 12.39 -7.23 6.40
CA ALA A 275 12.36 -6.65 5.05
C ALA A 275 12.70 -7.70 3.97
N GLU A 276 13.61 -8.64 4.26
CA GLU A 276 14.01 -9.71 3.35
C GLU A 276 12.86 -10.72 3.15
N THR A 277 12.29 -11.28 4.24
CA THR A 277 11.24 -12.30 4.15
C THR A 277 9.90 -11.76 3.61
N ILE A 278 9.66 -10.47 3.77
CA ILE A 278 8.54 -9.77 3.16
C ILE A 278 8.80 -9.56 1.66
N ALA A 279 10.00 -9.10 1.30
CA ALA A 279 10.36 -8.82 -0.09
C ALA A 279 10.38 -10.10 -0.96
N ASP A 280 10.87 -11.22 -0.44
CA ASP A 280 10.93 -12.51 -1.16
C ASP A 280 9.61 -13.31 -1.06
N GLY A 281 8.63 -12.85 -0.25
CA GLY A 281 7.33 -13.48 -0.07
C GLY A 281 7.34 -14.75 0.79
N SER A 282 8.43 -15.04 1.51
CA SER A 282 8.50 -16.16 2.44
C SER A 282 7.74 -15.91 3.75
N TYR A 283 7.54 -14.64 4.13
CA TYR A 283 6.72 -14.27 5.28
C TYR A 283 5.23 -14.41 4.95
N PRO A 284 4.45 -15.20 5.71
CA PRO A 284 3.09 -15.54 5.34
C PRO A 284 2.08 -14.37 5.30
N LEU A 285 2.35 -13.30 6.05
CA LEU A 285 1.53 -12.09 6.06
C LEU A 285 2.16 -11.00 5.18
N SER A 286 2.65 -11.40 4.00
CA SER A 286 3.08 -10.49 2.94
C SER A 286 2.42 -10.84 1.61
N ARG A 287 2.21 -9.83 0.78
CA ARG A 287 1.63 -9.98 -0.56
C ARG A 287 2.11 -8.90 -1.51
N GLY A 288 2.19 -9.24 -2.80
CA GLY A 288 2.44 -8.25 -3.84
C GLY A 288 1.27 -7.31 -4.03
N LEU A 289 1.59 -6.05 -4.27
CA LEU A 289 0.66 -5.03 -4.71
C LEU A 289 0.91 -4.76 -6.19
N TYR A 290 -0.16 -4.67 -6.95
CA TYR A 290 -0.11 -4.65 -8.43
C TYR A 290 -1.00 -3.56 -8.99
N ILE A 291 -0.63 -3.08 -10.17
CA ILE A 291 -1.54 -2.38 -11.08
C ILE A 291 -1.66 -3.20 -12.37
N TYR A 292 -2.87 -3.34 -12.88
CA TYR A 292 -3.18 -3.98 -14.17
C TYR A 292 -3.56 -2.89 -15.15
N VAL A 293 -2.77 -2.72 -16.21
CA VAL A 293 -2.95 -1.62 -17.16
C VAL A 293 -3.54 -2.15 -18.46
N ASN A 294 -4.65 -1.58 -18.92
CA ASN A 294 -5.28 -1.93 -20.20
C ASN A 294 -4.39 -1.46 -21.37
N LYS A 295 -3.88 -2.42 -22.16
CA LYS A 295 -2.94 -2.14 -23.25
C LYS A 295 -3.53 -1.27 -24.35
N ALA A 296 -4.77 -1.55 -24.77
CA ALA A 296 -5.43 -0.79 -25.83
C ALA A 296 -5.67 0.67 -25.42
N LYS A 297 -6.06 0.88 -24.16
CA LYS A 297 -6.22 2.23 -23.62
C LYS A 297 -4.88 2.94 -23.48
N ALA A 298 -3.83 2.26 -23.02
CA ALA A 298 -2.49 2.84 -22.92
C ALA A 298 -1.93 3.26 -24.29
N ALA A 299 -2.19 2.46 -25.34
CA ALA A 299 -1.78 2.79 -26.71
C ALA A 299 -2.53 4.01 -27.27
N SER A 300 -3.75 4.31 -26.81
CA SER A 300 -4.59 5.40 -27.32
C SER A 300 -4.65 6.62 -26.41
N ASN A 301 -4.30 6.50 -25.12
CA ASN A 301 -4.31 7.56 -24.13
C ASN A 301 -2.88 7.90 -23.67
N ALA A 302 -2.30 8.96 -24.22
CA ALA A 302 -0.94 9.39 -23.88
C ALA A 302 -0.80 9.77 -22.39
N ALA A 303 -1.86 10.24 -21.74
CA ALA A 303 -1.85 10.56 -20.32
C ALA A 303 -1.73 9.29 -19.48
N LEU A 304 -2.41 8.21 -19.83
CA LEU A 304 -2.27 6.92 -19.17
C LEU A 304 -0.86 6.37 -19.30
N ALA A 305 -0.30 6.36 -20.52
CA ALA A 305 1.06 5.88 -20.73
C ALA A 305 2.08 6.70 -19.94
N ALA A 306 1.98 8.03 -19.96
CA ALA A 306 2.88 8.91 -19.20
C ALA A 306 2.71 8.77 -17.67
N TYR A 307 1.48 8.55 -17.19
CA TYR A 307 1.21 8.27 -15.78
C TYR A 307 1.88 6.96 -15.32
N VAL A 308 1.77 5.88 -16.11
CA VAL A 308 2.42 4.61 -15.78
C VAL A 308 3.95 4.72 -15.88
N ASP A 309 4.49 5.44 -16.88
CA ASP A 309 5.93 5.74 -16.97
C ASP A 309 6.43 6.46 -15.71
N TYR A 310 5.66 7.44 -15.24
CA TYR A 310 5.97 8.18 -14.01
C TYR A 310 5.84 7.32 -12.78
N TYR A 311 4.79 6.50 -12.69
CA TYR A 311 4.56 5.54 -11.60
C TYR A 311 5.77 4.63 -11.40
N LEU A 312 6.31 4.09 -12.49
CA LEU A 312 7.43 3.16 -12.48
C LEU A 312 8.81 3.84 -12.54
N ALA A 313 8.87 5.18 -12.57
CA ALA A 313 10.15 5.87 -12.60
C ALA A 313 10.95 5.64 -11.30
N PRO A 314 12.28 5.52 -11.40
CA PRO A 314 13.13 5.40 -10.23
C PRO A 314 12.88 6.53 -9.23
N GLY A 315 12.57 6.18 -8.01
CA GLY A 315 12.32 7.14 -6.94
C GLY A 315 10.87 7.60 -6.78
N THR A 316 9.98 7.50 -7.79
CA THR A 316 8.58 7.89 -7.63
C THR A 316 7.86 7.03 -6.60
N ILE A 317 7.85 5.71 -6.80
CA ILE A 317 7.24 4.79 -5.82
C ILE A 317 7.93 4.91 -4.47
N ALA A 318 9.26 4.96 -4.43
CA ALA A 318 10.00 5.07 -3.17
C ALA A 318 9.58 6.31 -2.38
N ALA A 319 9.42 7.47 -3.04
CA ALA A 319 8.97 8.70 -2.39
C ALA A 319 7.53 8.61 -1.89
N VAL A 320 6.63 7.95 -2.63
CA VAL A 320 5.24 7.73 -2.18
C VAL A 320 5.21 6.76 -1.00
N LEU A 321 6.00 5.68 -1.04
CA LEU A 321 6.05 4.68 0.03
C LEU A 321 6.72 5.20 1.32
N GLU A 322 7.34 6.39 1.32
CA GLU A 322 7.71 7.08 2.56
C GLU A 322 6.50 7.60 3.34
N THR A 323 5.34 7.74 2.69
CA THR A 323 4.11 8.28 3.29
C THR A 323 3.03 7.22 3.56
N VAL A 324 3.23 5.99 3.09
CA VAL A 324 2.31 4.87 3.26
C VAL A 324 3.09 3.62 3.73
N PRO A 325 2.51 2.74 4.56
CA PRO A 325 3.24 1.70 5.29
C PRO A 325 3.51 0.44 4.46
N PHE A 326 3.98 0.58 3.22
CA PHE A 326 4.29 -0.55 2.34
C PHE A 326 5.79 -0.64 2.03
N VAL A 327 6.22 -1.82 1.59
CA VAL A 327 7.61 -2.14 1.33
C VAL A 327 7.94 -1.95 -0.15
N ASN A 328 9.06 -1.28 -0.42
CA ASN A 328 9.57 -1.12 -1.78
C ASN A 328 9.94 -2.48 -2.40
N LEU A 329 9.76 -2.59 -3.72
CA LEU A 329 10.34 -3.69 -4.46
C LEU A 329 11.87 -3.64 -4.40
N ALA A 330 12.50 -4.80 -4.39
CA ALA A 330 13.92 -4.90 -4.68
C ALA A 330 14.24 -4.33 -6.08
N ALA A 331 15.45 -3.82 -6.29
CA ALA A 331 15.81 -3.11 -7.52
C ALA A 331 15.65 -3.95 -8.79
N ASP A 332 15.94 -5.25 -8.71
CA ASP A 332 15.76 -6.22 -9.78
C ASP A 332 14.27 -6.45 -10.10
N ALA A 333 13.42 -6.62 -9.09
CA ALA A 333 11.98 -6.77 -9.27
C ALA A 333 11.33 -5.50 -9.87
N LEU A 334 11.78 -4.31 -9.47
CA LEU A 334 11.34 -3.06 -10.09
C LEU A 334 11.80 -2.97 -11.56
N ALA A 335 13.03 -3.42 -11.87
CA ALA A 335 13.53 -3.45 -13.24
C ALA A 335 12.73 -4.43 -14.10
N GLU A 336 12.34 -5.58 -13.58
CA GLU A 336 11.46 -6.55 -14.27
C GLU A 336 10.09 -5.93 -14.57
N THR A 337 9.47 -5.29 -13.60
CA THR A 337 8.19 -4.59 -13.79
C THR A 337 8.28 -3.51 -14.88
N ARG A 338 9.33 -2.72 -14.89
CA ARG A 338 9.58 -1.71 -15.93
C ARG A 338 9.76 -2.32 -17.31
N SER A 339 10.54 -3.40 -17.40
CA SER A 339 10.74 -4.13 -18.66
C SER A 339 9.45 -4.72 -19.20
N ALA A 340 8.57 -5.24 -18.31
CA ALA A 340 7.26 -5.74 -18.68
C ALA A 340 6.37 -4.62 -19.25
N TRP A 341 6.40 -3.44 -18.65
CA TRP A 341 5.70 -2.27 -19.15
C TRP A 341 6.23 -1.80 -20.52
N GLU A 342 7.56 -1.66 -20.64
CA GLU A 342 8.21 -1.25 -21.90
C GLU A 342 7.92 -2.21 -23.06
N ALA A 343 7.77 -3.51 -22.79
CA ALA A 343 7.42 -4.52 -23.79
C ALA A 343 5.93 -4.53 -24.18
N ALA A 344 5.06 -3.94 -23.35
CA ALA A 344 3.60 -4.01 -23.52
C ALA A 344 3.00 -2.80 -24.23
N ARG A 345 3.76 -1.72 -24.40
CA ARG A 345 3.31 -0.44 -24.99
C ARG A 345 3.82 -0.21 -26.41
#